data_de8a30e770e8f754bd47cd6751ecb889
#
_entry.id   de8a30e770e8f754bd47cd6751ecb889
#
_cell.length_a   1.000
_cell.length_b   1.000
_cell.length_c   1.000
_cell.angle_alpha   90.00
_cell.angle_beta   90.00
_cell.angle_gamma   90.00
#
_symmetry.space_group_name_H-M   'P 1'
#
loop_
_entity.id
_entity.type
_entity.pdbx_description
1 polymer ?
#
loop_
_entity_poly.entity_id
_entity_poly.type
_entity_poly.pdbx_seq_one_letter_code
_entity_poly.pdbx_strand_id
1 'polypeptide(L)'
;MSTTVQSAASRRGILLISCAAALWGTVGVATQAIYRLSDLDATTVGFYRLALAFPILAVLCRPIGGRGILTIRGRSLALLILIGIMLAAYQVFFFASISHAGVAIATLVTLCTAPVIVALLSALFLKETFARRTFWALALALAGTACLVGAPRQLDARGGLLIGIWLALGSATGYAIVTLLGRALAGRHHPLHATTISFAAGALALLPLAHPLRAFGKPEIWGLLLYVGLVPTAISYTLFFLGMRYVRATDASVLTLVEPLTATLLAWLLFGERLGASGLVGAVLLFVAIVLLYRPGSRLSK
;
A
#
# COMPACT_ATOMS: atom_id res chain seq x y z
N MET A 1 -21.90 -23.44 5.80
CA MET A 1 -21.08 -22.65 6.73
C MET A 1 -21.97 -21.61 7.36
N SER A 2 -22.04 -21.52 8.70
CA SER A 2 -22.97 -20.62 9.38
C SER A 2 -22.62 -19.14 9.11
N THR A 3 -23.64 -18.29 9.07
CA THR A 3 -23.50 -16.82 8.86
C THR A 3 -22.54 -16.16 9.87
N THR A 4 -22.40 -16.73 11.06
CA THR A 4 -21.48 -16.30 12.12
C THR A 4 -20.01 -16.53 11.76
N VAL A 5 -19.66 -17.67 11.15
CA VAL A 5 -18.28 -18.00 10.74
C VAL A 5 -17.83 -17.08 9.59
N GLN A 6 -18.72 -16.80 8.65
CA GLN A 6 -18.42 -15.92 7.52
C GLN A 6 -18.25 -14.45 7.95
N SER A 7 -19.03 -13.99 8.94
CA SER A 7 -18.87 -12.65 9.50
C SER A 7 -17.55 -12.50 10.28
N ALA A 8 -17.15 -13.51 11.03
CA ALA A 8 -15.89 -13.54 11.76
C ALA A 8 -14.67 -13.52 10.81
N ALA A 9 -14.71 -14.29 9.72
CA ALA A 9 -13.66 -14.30 8.70
C ALA A 9 -13.51 -12.92 8.03
N SER A 10 -14.62 -12.28 7.66
CA SER A 10 -14.58 -10.93 7.08
C SER A 10 -14.01 -9.91 8.06
N ARG A 11 -14.39 -9.93 9.34
CA ARG A 11 -13.82 -9.04 10.38
C ARG A 11 -12.32 -9.25 10.53
N ARG A 12 -11.85 -10.51 10.52
CA ARG A 12 -10.42 -10.82 10.55
C ARG A 12 -9.68 -10.21 9.36
N GLY A 13 -10.25 -10.30 8.16
CA GLY A 13 -9.67 -9.69 6.97
C GLY A 13 -9.56 -8.18 7.06
N ILE A 14 -10.63 -7.51 7.53
CA ILE A 14 -10.67 -6.07 7.75
C ILE A 14 -9.58 -5.65 8.75
N LEU A 15 -9.48 -6.33 9.89
CA LEU A 15 -8.46 -6.03 10.90
C LEU A 15 -7.05 -6.18 10.36
N LEU A 16 -6.76 -7.28 9.64
CA LEU A 16 -5.44 -7.53 9.06
C LEU A 16 -5.03 -6.43 8.08
N ILE A 17 -5.94 -6.00 7.21
CA ILE A 17 -5.66 -4.95 6.23
C ILE A 17 -5.55 -3.58 6.90
N SER A 18 -6.40 -3.27 7.87
CA SER A 18 -6.31 -2.01 8.62
C SER A 18 -5.00 -1.92 9.42
N CYS A 19 -4.55 -3.02 10.05
CA CYS A 19 -3.25 -3.07 10.70
C CYS A 19 -2.10 -2.86 9.69
N ALA A 20 -2.17 -3.50 8.52
CA ALA A 20 -1.19 -3.32 7.46
C ALA A 20 -1.11 -1.84 7.01
N ALA A 21 -2.26 -1.22 6.79
CA ALA A 21 -2.36 0.17 6.37
C ALA A 21 -1.86 1.14 7.46
N ALA A 22 -2.15 0.87 8.73
CA ALA A 22 -1.61 1.64 9.84
C ALA A 22 -0.07 1.58 9.89
N LEU A 23 0.51 0.40 9.68
CA LEU A 23 1.95 0.26 9.59
C LEU A 23 2.54 1.00 8.38
N TRP A 24 1.85 1.01 7.22
CA TRP A 24 2.27 1.81 6.07
C TRP A 24 2.30 3.31 6.39
N GLY A 25 1.38 3.82 7.20
CA GLY A 25 1.37 5.21 7.65
C GLY A 25 2.64 5.65 8.39
N THR A 26 3.41 4.71 8.92
CA THR A 26 4.71 5.01 9.57
C THR A 26 5.85 5.24 8.57
N VAL A 27 5.68 4.84 7.30
CA VAL A 27 6.73 4.94 6.26
C VAL A 27 7.19 6.37 6.07
N GLY A 28 6.24 7.32 6.00
CA GLY A 28 6.55 8.73 5.78
C GLY A 28 7.50 9.29 6.83
N VAL A 29 7.21 9.03 8.11
CA VAL A 29 8.03 9.47 9.24
C VAL A 29 9.44 8.87 9.20
N ALA A 30 9.52 7.55 9.01
CA ALA A 30 10.81 6.85 8.95
C ALA A 30 11.64 7.29 7.73
N THR A 31 11.00 7.45 6.57
CA THR A 31 11.67 7.93 5.35
C THR A 31 12.16 9.37 5.50
N GLN A 32 11.37 10.24 6.13
CA GLN A 32 11.81 11.61 6.42
C GLN A 32 13.03 11.65 7.34
N ALA A 33 13.08 10.75 8.33
CA ALA A 33 14.27 10.62 9.19
C ALA A 33 15.50 10.15 8.40
N ILE A 34 15.34 9.18 7.47
CA ILE A 34 16.42 8.73 6.58
C ILE A 34 16.93 9.90 5.74
N TYR A 35 16.05 10.71 5.15
CA TYR A 35 16.45 11.85 4.31
C TYR A 35 17.17 12.97 5.09
N ARG A 36 16.84 13.14 6.38
CA ARG A 36 17.57 14.09 7.23
C ARG A 36 18.98 13.62 7.59
N LEU A 37 19.20 12.32 7.64
CA LEU A 37 20.48 11.71 8.04
C LEU A 37 21.34 11.30 6.84
N SER A 38 20.80 11.29 5.63
CA SER A 38 21.49 10.79 4.43
C SER A 38 21.00 11.46 3.15
N ASP A 39 21.80 11.35 2.09
CA ASP A 39 21.50 11.82 0.74
C ASP A 39 20.88 10.70 -0.13
N LEU A 40 20.22 9.72 0.51
CA LEU A 40 19.55 8.65 -0.23
C LEU A 40 18.34 9.18 -0.95
N ASP A 41 18.24 8.85 -2.23
CA ASP A 41 17.05 9.12 -3.02
C ASP A 41 15.92 8.11 -2.71
N ALA A 42 14.72 8.50 -3.07
CA ALA A 42 13.52 7.73 -2.81
C ALA A 42 13.52 6.34 -3.46
N THR A 43 14.15 6.21 -4.63
CA THR A 43 14.30 4.93 -5.35
C THR A 43 15.21 3.98 -4.58
N THR A 44 16.31 4.49 -4.02
CA THR A 44 17.24 3.73 -3.17
C THR A 44 16.58 3.27 -1.88
N VAL A 45 15.79 4.13 -1.22
CA VAL A 45 15.01 3.73 -0.05
C VAL A 45 13.97 2.67 -0.43
N GLY A 46 13.29 2.83 -1.57
CA GLY A 46 12.37 1.83 -2.13
C GLY A 46 13.04 0.48 -2.39
N PHE A 47 14.25 0.49 -2.94
CA PHE A 47 15.07 -0.71 -3.12
C PHE A 47 15.35 -1.40 -1.79
N TYR A 48 15.86 -0.67 -0.80
CA TYR A 48 16.18 -1.24 0.52
C TYR A 48 14.94 -1.79 1.24
N ARG A 49 13.79 -1.15 1.09
CA ARG A 49 12.52 -1.68 1.63
C ARG A 49 12.25 -3.11 1.17
N LEU A 50 12.41 -3.38 -0.13
CA LEU A 50 12.15 -4.71 -0.70
C LEU A 50 13.33 -5.66 -0.48
N ALA A 51 14.57 -5.18 -0.65
CA ALA A 51 15.79 -5.97 -0.54
C ALA A 51 16.04 -6.48 0.89
N LEU A 52 15.71 -5.68 1.92
CA LEU A 52 15.83 -6.11 3.32
C LEU A 52 14.63 -6.97 3.75
N ALA A 53 13.43 -6.70 3.23
CA ALA A 53 12.26 -7.51 3.52
C ALA A 53 12.39 -8.94 2.96
N PHE A 54 12.96 -9.10 1.76
CA PHE A 54 13.12 -10.40 1.10
C PHE A 54 13.84 -11.44 1.95
N PRO A 55 15.08 -11.25 2.46
CA PRO A 55 15.79 -12.24 3.23
C PRO A 55 15.10 -12.55 4.57
N ILE A 56 14.49 -11.56 5.21
CA ILE A 56 13.74 -11.74 6.45
C ILE A 56 12.56 -12.69 6.20
N LEU A 57 11.78 -12.44 5.16
CA LEU A 57 10.65 -13.27 4.79
C LEU A 57 11.11 -14.67 4.34
N ALA A 58 12.22 -14.79 3.63
CA ALA A 58 12.79 -16.08 3.23
C ALA A 58 13.17 -16.94 4.44
N VAL A 59 13.71 -16.32 5.49
CA VAL A 59 14.00 -17.01 6.76
C VAL A 59 12.70 -17.42 7.46
N LEU A 60 11.69 -16.53 7.51
CA LEU A 60 10.39 -16.81 8.11
C LEU A 60 9.59 -17.88 7.35
N CYS A 61 9.92 -18.15 6.10
CA CYS A 61 9.31 -19.24 5.33
C CYS A 61 9.81 -20.63 5.74
N ARG A 62 10.98 -20.74 6.39
CA ARG A 62 11.57 -22.06 6.75
C ARG A 62 10.65 -22.92 7.62
N PRO A 63 10.09 -22.45 8.76
CA PRO A 63 9.24 -23.25 9.63
C PRO A 63 7.90 -23.64 9.03
N ILE A 64 7.42 -22.92 8.00
CA ILE A 64 6.14 -23.18 7.32
C ILE A 64 6.31 -23.99 6.02
N GLY A 65 7.44 -24.66 5.86
CA GLY A 65 7.76 -25.44 4.67
C GLY A 65 8.46 -24.57 3.61
N GLY A 66 9.66 -24.07 3.90
CA GLY A 66 10.44 -23.16 3.02
C GLY A 66 10.62 -23.69 1.59
N ARG A 67 10.61 -25.01 1.39
CA ARG A 67 10.58 -25.64 0.06
C ARG A 67 9.33 -25.31 -0.75
N GLY A 68 8.24 -24.88 -0.09
CA GLY A 68 7.02 -24.43 -0.75
C GLY A 68 7.23 -23.23 -1.70
N ILE A 69 8.24 -22.38 -1.48
CA ILE A 69 8.63 -21.33 -2.43
C ILE A 69 9.08 -21.93 -3.77
N LEU A 70 9.88 -22.99 -3.74
CA LEU A 70 10.44 -23.65 -4.91
C LEU A 70 9.39 -24.45 -5.71
N THR A 71 8.24 -24.73 -5.12
CA THR A 71 7.13 -25.42 -5.79
C THR A 71 6.25 -24.47 -6.61
N ILE A 72 6.35 -23.16 -6.38
CA ILE A 72 5.58 -22.15 -7.13
C ILE A 72 6.20 -22.01 -8.51
N ARG A 73 5.47 -22.43 -9.54
CA ARG A 73 5.94 -22.45 -10.93
C ARG A 73 4.86 -21.94 -11.89
N GLY A 74 5.24 -21.79 -13.15
CA GLY A 74 4.34 -21.45 -14.24
C GLY A 74 3.62 -20.12 -14.00
N ARG A 75 2.32 -20.10 -14.27
CA ARG A 75 1.49 -18.87 -14.22
C ARG A 75 1.51 -18.18 -12.85
N SER A 76 1.51 -18.94 -11.75
CA SER A 76 1.55 -18.34 -10.41
C SER A 76 2.87 -17.61 -10.16
N LEU A 77 4.00 -18.18 -10.55
CA LEU A 77 5.30 -17.52 -10.43
C LEU A 77 5.36 -16.24 -11.27
N ALA A 78 4.92 -16.31 -12.52
CA ALA A 78 4.88 -15.13 -13.41
C ALA A 78 4.03 -14.00 -12.82
N LEU A 79 2.86 -14.31 -12.22
CA LEU A 79 2.01 -13.31 -11.58
C LEU A 79 2.65 -12.73 -10.31
N LEU A 80 3.38 -13.51 -9.52
CA LEU A 80 4.10 -13.01 -8.34
C LEU A 80 5.28 -12.12 -8.72
N ILE A 81 6.00 -12.46 -9.80
CA ILE A 81 7.04 -11.61 -10.38
C ILE A 81 6.41 -10.30 -10.88
N LEU A 82 5.28 -10.37 -11.58
CA LEU A 82 4.55 -9.19 -12.04
C LEU A 82 4.12 -8.30 -10.86
N ILE A 83 3.63 -8.88 -9.75
CA ILE A 83 3.34 -8.12 -8.53
C ILE A 83 4.60 -7.37 -8.07
N GLY A 84 5.76 -8.04 -8.02
CA GLY A 84 7.02 -7.41 -7.62
C GLY A 84 7.42 -6.25 -8.53
N ILE A 85 7.35 -6.44 -9.85
CA ILE A 85 7.63 -5.39 -10.84
C ILE A 85 6.64 -4.21 -10.67
N MET A 86 5.36 -4.48 -10.47
CA MET A 86 4.36 -3.43 -10.24
C MET A 86 4.58 -2.70 -8.91
N LEU A 87 5.03 -3.40 -7.85
CA LEU A 87 5.45 -2.78 -6.59
C LEU A 87 6.64 -1.82 -6.80
N ALA A 88 7.60 -2.17 -7.62
CA ALA A 88 8.70 -1.29 -7.99
C ALA A 88 8.21 -0.11 -8.83
N ALA A 89 7.44 -0.39 -9.89
CA ALA A 89 6.98 0.62 -10.84
C ALA A 89 6.10 1.70 -10.18
N TYR A 90 5.14 1.31 -9.31
CA TYR A 90 4.28 2.30 -8.69
C TYR A 90 5.06 3.24 -7.77
N GLN A 91 6.10 2.76 -7.09
CA GLN A 91 6.98 3.60 -6.28
C GLN A 91 7.75 4.60 -7.14
N VAL A 92 8.37 4.14 -8.23
CA VAL A 92 9.09 5.02 -9.17
C VAL A 92 8.15 6.09 -9.73
N PHE A 93 6.96 5.71 -10.18
CA PHE A 93 5.97 6.65 -10.68
C PHE A 93 5.51 7.64 -9.62
N PHE A 94 5.28 7.19 -8.37
CA PHE A 94 4.89 8.06 -7.26
C PHE A 94 5.95 9.12 -6.97
N PHE A 95 7.21 8.71 -6.84
CA PHE A 95 8.29 9.64 -6.56
C PHE A 95 8.57 10.59 -7.74
N ALA A 96 8.51 10.09 -8.96
CA ALA A 96 8.60 10.93 -10.14
C ALA A 96 7.41 11.92 -10.22
N SER A 97 6.21 11.53 -9.81
CA SER A 97 5.06 12.44 -9.70
C SER A 97 5.33 13.57 -8.71
N ILE A 98 5.93 13.26 -7.55
CA ILE A 98 6.27 14.26 -6.54
C ILE A 98 7.23 15.33 -7.10
N SER A 99 8.23 14.93 -7.88
CA SER A 99 9.19 15.87 -8.47
C SER A 99 8.58 16.82 -9.50
N HIS A 100 7.47 16.43 -10.13
CA HIS A 100 6.79 17.25 -11.16
C HIS A 100 5.57 18.02 -10.65
N ALA A 101 4.76 17.43 -9.76
CA ALA A 101 3.50 18.01 -9.30
C ALA A 101 3.48 18.34 -7.80
N GLY A 102 4.54 18.00 -7.07
CA GLY A 102 4.61 18.16 -5.62
C GLY A 102 3.90 17.06 -4.84
N VAL A 103 4.24 16.94 -3.55
CA VAL A 103 3.78 15.85 -2.68
C VAL A 103 2.26 15.81 -2.56
N ALA A 104 1.61 16.98 -2.35
CA ALA A 104 0.16 17.03 -2.13
C ALA A 104 -0.63 16.49 -3.33
N ILE A 105 -0.29 16.92 -4.54
CA ILE A 105 -0.98 16.48 -5.77
C ILE A 105 -0.69 15.01 -6.05
N ALA A 106 0.57 14.59 -5.98
CA ALA A 106 0.97 13.20 -6.18
C ALA A 106 0.21 12.26 -5.24
N THR A 107 0.17 12.60 -3.94
CA THR A 107 -0.52 11.81 -2.92
C THR A 107 -2.03 11.80 -3.14
N LEU A 108 -2.64 12.98 -3.36
CA LEU A 108 -4.08 13.09 -3.57
C LEU A 108 -4.52 12.26 -4.79
N VAL A 109 -3.88 12.47 -5.93
CA VAL A 109 -4.23 11.74 -7.17
C VAL A 109 -4.03 10.24 -6.99
N THR A 110 -2.88 9.80 -6.44
CA THR A 110 -2.60 8.38 -6.27
C THR A 110 -3.59 7.72 -5.31
N LEU A 111 -3.78 8.27 -4.10
CA LEU A 111 -4.61 7.65 -3.06
C LEU A 111 -6.11 7.71 -3.39
N CYS A 112 -6.58 8.78 -4.03
CA CYS A 112 -7.99 8.87 -4.43
C CYS A 112 -8.30 8.04 -5.68
N THR A 113 -7.36 7.90 -6.61
CA THR A 113 -7.63 7.18 -7.87
C THR A 113 -7.43 5.67 -7.72
N ALA A 114 -6.49 5.21 -6.89
CA ALA A 114 -6.19 3.79 -6.74
C ALA A 114 -7.42 2.96 -6.33
N PRO A 115 -8.23 3.29 -5.32
CA PRO A 115 -9.43 2.52 -4.98
C PRO A 115 -10.48 2.50 -6.09
N VAL A 116 -10.57 3.57 -6.87
CA VAL A 116 -11.49 3.64 -8.04
C VAL A 116 -11.03 2.66 -9.12
N ILE A 117 -9.74 2.67 -9.45
CA ILE A 117 -9.17 1.74 -10.43
C ILE A 117 -9.31 0.29 -9.95
N VAL A 118 -9.02 0.02 -8.66
CA VAL A 118 -9.22 -1.32 -8.06
C VAL A 118 -10.68 -1.75 -8.21
N ALA A 119 -11.64 -0.86 -7.93
CA ALA A 119 -13.06 -1.16 -8.04
C ALA A 119 -13.46 -1.52 -9.48
N LEU A 120 -12.98 -0.74 -10.46
CA LEU A 120 -13.22 -1.00 -11.88
C LEU A 120 -12.59 -2.31 -12.34
N LEU A 121 -11.32 -2.53 -12.04
CA LEU A 121 -10.60 -3.74 -12.43
C LEU A 121 -11.14 -4.99 -11.73
N SER A 122 -11.54 -4.91 -10.45
CA SER A 122 -12.12 -6.03 -9.72
C SER A 122 -13.50 -6.41 -10.25
N ALA A 123 -14.31 -5.43 -10.65
CA ALA A 123 -15.57 -5.69 -11.31
C ALA A 123 -15.37 -6.40 -12.66
N LEU A 124 -14.39 -5.93 -13.46
CA LEU A 124 -14.12 -6.45 -14.80
C LEU A 124 -13.47 -7.84 -14.78
N PHE A 125 -12.41 -8.03 -13.97
CA PHE A 125 -11.58 -9.23 -14.02
C PHE A 125 -11.93 -10.27 -12.94
N LEU A 126 -12.38 -9.84 -11.76
CA LEU A 126 -12.75 -10.73 -10.66
C LEU A 126 -14.27 -10.91 -10.55
N LYS A 127 -15.04 -10.21 -11.38
CA LYS A 127 -16.52 -10.22 -11.35
C LYS A 127 -17.07 -9.89 -9.95
N GLU A 128 -16.36 -9.05 -9.21
CA GLU A 128 -16.82 -8.59 -7.89
C GLU A 128 -17.98 -7.62 -8.06
N THR A 129 -19.09 -7.88 -7.37
CA THR A 129 -20.27 -6.99 -7.39
C THR A 129 -20.02 -5.78 -6.48
N PHE A 130 -20.40 -4.60 -6.96
CA PHE A 130 -20.30 -3.36 -6.21
C PHE A 130 -21.45 -3.27 -5.19
N ALA A 131 -21.17 -3.50 -3.92
CA ALA A 131 -22.18 -3.32 -2.89
C ALA A 131 -22.44 -1.83 -2.63
N ARG A 132 -23.70 -1.43 -2.44
CA ARG A 132 -24.07 -0.04 -2.12
C ARG A 132 -23.29 0.53 -0.94
N ARG A 133 -22.99 -0.29 0.05
CA ARG A 133 -22.18 0.05 1.21
C ARG A 133 -20.72 0.38 0.82
N THR A 134 -20.12 -0.41 -0.06
CA THR A 134 -18.75 -0.18 -0.57
C THR A 134 -18.68 1.12 -1.36
N PHE A 135 -19.72 1.44 -2.14
CA PHE A 135 -19.82 2.73 -2.84
C PHE A 135 -19.77 3.91 -1.86
N TRP A 136 -20.60 3.90 -0.81
CA TRP A 136 -20.59 4.98 0.18
C TRP A 136 -19.30 5.04 0.99
N ALA A 137 -18.73 3.89 1.37
CA ALA A 137 -17.44 3.84 2.03
C ALA A 137 -16.33 4.43 1.14
N LEU A 138 -16.32 4.10 -0.16
CA LEU A 138 -15.39 4.67 -1.13
C LEU A 138 -15.57 6.20 -1.25
N ALA A 139 -16.78 6.68 -1.43
CA ALA A 139 -17.08 8.12 -1.56
C ALA A 139 -16.63 8.91 -0.31
N LEU A 140 -16.94 8.40 0.88
CA LEU A 140 -16.51 9.01 2.14
C LEU A 140 -14.98 8.97 2.33
N ALA A 141 -14.35 7.85 1.95
CA ALA A 141 -12.91 7.70 2.05
C ALA A 141 -12.17 8.64 1.09
N LEU A 142 -12.66 8.80 -0.14
CA LEU A 142 -12.10 9.75 -1.10
C LEU A 142 -12.24 11.20 -0.63
N ALA A 143 -13.43 11.58 -0.19
CA ALA A 143 -13.69 12.92 0.38
C ALA A 143 -12.82 13.16 1.62
N GLY A 144 -12.72 12.17 2.52
CA GLY A 144 -11.89 12.24 3.72
C GLY A 144 -10.42 12.39 3.41
N THR A 145 -9.88 11.64 2.45
CA THR A 145 -8.48 11.75 2.01
C THR A 145 -8.23 13.12 1.37
N ALA A 146 -9.14 13.61 0.54
CA ALA A 146 -9.02 14.94 -0.07
C ALA A 146 -8.99 16.06 1.00
N CYS A 147 -9.84 15.97 2.01
CA CYS A 147 -9.85 16.91 3.13
C CYS A 147 -8.59 16.82 4.00
N LEU A 148 -8.04 15.61 4.19
CA LEU A 148 -6.86 15.35 5.02
C LEU A 148 -5.58 15.85 4.36
N VAL A 149 -5.40 15.55 3.07
CA VAL A 149 -4.23 16.00 2.27
C VAL A 149 -4.28 17.52 2.06
N GLY A 150 -5.48 18.08 2.00
CA GLY A 150 -5.72 19.51 1.78
C GLY A 150 -5.58 19.94 0.32
N ALA A 151 -5.98 21.18 0.05
CA ALA A 151 -5.79 21.78 -1.26
C ALA A 151 -4.30 22.13 -1.47
N PRO A 152 -3.75 21.91 -2.67
CA PRO A 152 -2.37 22.30 -2.98
C PRO A 152 -2.24 23.82 -2.84
N ARG A 153 -1.30 24.26 -2.01
CA ARG A 153 -1.13 25.69 -1.70
C ARG A 153 -0.51 26.51 -2.84
N GLN A 154 0.14 25.87 -3.78
CA GLN A 154 0.71 26.51 -4.98
C GLN A 154 0.60 25.52 -6.14
N LEU A 155 -0.23 25.87 -7.11
CA LEU A 155 -0.20 25.27 -8.45
C LEU A 155 0.88 26.01 -9.22
N ASP A 156 2.13 25.55 -9.15
CA ASP A 156 3.15 26.05 -10.06
C ASP A 156 2.73 25.71 -11.50
N ALA A 157 2.37 26.73 -12.26
CA ALA A 157 1.92 26.65 -13.66
C ALA A 157 3.05 26.24 -14.63
N ARG A 158 4.17 25.73 -14.13
CA ARG A 158 5.25 25.20 -14.94
C ARG A 158 4.81 23.86 -15.51
N GLY A 159 4.97 23.66 -16.81
CA GLY A 159 4.46 22.52 -17.62
C GLY A 159 4.68 21.08 -17.10
N GLY A 160 5.24 20.90 -15.90
CA GLY A 160 5.40 19.64 -15.22
C GLY A 160 4.15 19.07 -14.54
N LEU A 161 3.15 19.91 -14.24
CA LEU A 161 1.96 19.47 -13.49
C LEU A 161 1.21 18.31 -14.17
N LEU A 162 0.97 18.40 -15.47
CA LEU A 162 0.29 17.34 -16.23
C LEU A 162 1.11 16.05 -16.24
N ILE A 163 2.43 16.14 -16.41
CA ILE A 163 3.33 14.99 -16.34
C ILE A 163 3.23 14.36 -14.95
N GLY A 164 3.27 15.15 -13.89
CA GLY A 164 3.11 14.67 -12.51
C GLY A 164 1.79 13.97 -12.27
N ILE A 165 0.67 14.48 -12.81
CA ILE A 165 -0.65 13.84 -12.70
C ILE A 165 -0.66 12.48 -13.43
N TRP A 166 -0.12 12.40 -14.67
CA TRP A 166 -0.04 11.13 -15.38
C TRP A 166 0.84 10.09 -14.66
N LEU A 167 1.94 10.51 -14.05
CA LEU A 167 2.78 9.66 -13.23
C LEU A 167 2.03 9.18 -11.97
N ALA A 168 1.26 10.04 -11.30
CA ALA A 168 0.42 9.66 -10.17
C ALA A 168 -0.66 8.64 -10.56
N LEU A 169 -1.28 8.79 -11.73
CA LEU A 169 -2.23 7.83 -12.28
C LEU A 169 -1.54 6.50 -12.63
N GLY A 170 -0.32 6.54 -13.15
CA GLY A 170 0.52 5.36 -13.37
C GLY A 170 0.81 4.63 -12.06
N SER A 171 1.16 5.37 -11.01
CA SER A 171 1.35 4.84 -9.65
C SER A 171 0.07 4.18 -9.12
N ALA A 172 -1.07 4.87 -9.17
CA ALA A 172 -2.37 4.33 -8.75
C ALA A 172 -2.73 3.05 -9.51
N THR A 173 -2.46 2.99 -10.81
CA THR A 173 -2.69 1.82 -11.66
C THR A 173 -1.78 0.66 -11.27
N GLY A 174 -0.50 0.90 -11.04
CA GLY A 174 0.44 -0.11 -10.57
C GLY A 174 0.00 -0.73 -9.24
N TYR A 175 -0.38 0.11 -8.27
CA TYR A 175 -0.93 -0.35 -6.99
C TYR A 175 -2.23 -1.14 -7.16
N ALA A 176 -3.13 -0.71 -8.07
CA ALA A 176 -4.37 -1.41 -8.35
C ALA A 176 -4.12 -2.81 -8.93
N ILE A 177 -3.13 -2.94 -9.82
CA ILE A 177 -2.71 -4.24 -10.36
C ILE A 177 -2.17 -5.15 -9.25
N VAL A 178 -1.32 -4.64 -8.35
CA VAL A 178 -0.82 -5.38 -7.17
C VAL A 178 -1.98 -5.91 -6.33
N THR A 179 -2.96 -5.06 -6.03
CA THR A 179 -4.14 -5.42 -5.23
C THR A 179 -5.00 -6.48 -5.94
N LEU A 180 -5.25 -6.31 -7.23
CA LEU A 180 -6.04 -7.24 -8.05
C LEU A 180 -5.38 -8.62 -8.12
N LEU A 181 -4.10 -8.67 -8.47
CA LEU A 181 -3.34 -9.91 -8.58
C LEU A 181 -3.17 -10.59 -7.22
N GLY A 182 -2.91 -9.81 -6.16
CA GLY A 182 -2.87 -10.29 -4.79
C GLY A 182 -4.18 -10.95 -4.38
N ARG A 183 -5.32 -10.36 -4.73
CA ARG A 183 -6.65 -10.95 -4.51
C ARG A 183 -6.89 -12.20 -5.36
N ALA A 184 -6.50 -12.19 -6.62
CA ALA A 184 -6.64 -13.34 -7.53
C ALA A 184 -5.81 -14.55 -7.09
N LEU A 185 -4.65 -14.32 -6.45
CA LEU A 185 -3.79 -15.36 -5.90
C LEU A 185 -4.10 -15.71 -4.44
N ALA A 186 -5.00 -14.96 -3.79
CA ALA A 186 -5.34 -15.18 -2.39
C ALA A 186 -5.89 -16.60 -2.16
N GLY A 187 -5.29 -17.32 -1.21
CA GLY A 187 -5.65 -18.68 -0.89
C GLY A 187 -4.96 -19.78 -1.72
N ARG A 188 -4.30 -19.43 -2.85
CA ARG A 188 -3.56 -20.42 -3.67
C ARG A 188 -2.20 -20.76 -3.08
N HIS A 189 -1.54 -19.79 -2.49
CA HIS A 189 -0.21 -19.94 -1.88
C HIS A 189 -0.19 -19.32 -0.49
N HIS A 190 0.80 -19.71 0.30
CA HIS A 190 1.01 -19.07 1.60
C HIS A 190 1.44 -17.60 1.39
N PRO A 191 0.85 -16.61 2.11
CA PRO A 191 1.15 -15.20 1.90
C PRO A 191 2.65 -14.87 2.02
N LEU A 192 3.35 -15.49 2.97
CA LEU A 192 4.80 -15.30 3.13
C LEU A 192 5.57 -15.72 1.87
N HIS A 193 5.24 -16.85 1.25
CA HIS A 193 5.89 -17.31 0.02
C HIS A 193 5.64 -16.32 -1.14
N ALA A 194 4.37 -15.88 -1.28
CA ALA A 194 3.99 -14.93 -2.32
C ALA A 194 4.73 -13.60 -2.14
N THR A 195 4.74 -13.04 -0.92
CA THR A 195 5.40 -11.78 -0.61
C THR A 195 6.92 -11.87 -0.82
N THR A 196 7.55 -12.99 -0.42
CA THR A 196 8.98 -13.22 -0.59
C THR A 196 9.39 -13.17 -2.07
N ILE A 197 8.66 -13.88 -2.94
CA ILE A 197 8.95 -13.89 -4.39
C ILE A 197 8.73 -12.50 -4.98
N SER A 198 7.63 -11.85 -4.64
CA SER A 198 7.31 -10.53 -5.19
C SER A 198 8.33 -9.48 -4.75
N PHE A 199 8.80 -9.53 -3.50
CA PHE A 199 9.81 -8.58 -3.03
C PHE A 199 11.19 -8.82 -3.63
N ALA A 200 11.59 -10.07 -3.83
CA ALA A 200 12.81 -10.38 -4.57
C ALA A 200 12.75 -9.81 -5.99
N ALA A 201 11.64 -10.05 -6.70
CA ALA A 201 11.45 -9.53 -8.05
C ALA A 201 11.43 -8.00 -8.09
N GLY A 202 10.75 -7.35 -7.13
CA GLY A 202 10.69 -5.89 -7.02
C GLY A 202 12.04 -5.26 -6.68
N ALA A 203 12.81 -5.87 -5.77
CA ALA A 203 14.17 -5.42 -5.44
C ALA A 203 15.09 -5.52 -6.67
N LEU A 204 15.03 -6.64 -7.39
CA LEU A 204 15.80 -6.81 -8.63
C LEU A 204 15.40 -5.79 -9.72
N ALA A 205 14.11 -5.47 -9.82
CA ALA A 205 13.62 -4.46 -10.77
C ALA A 205 14.08 -3.03 -10.41
N LEU A 206 14.22 -2.71 -9.10
CA LEU A 206 14.71 -1.39 -8.65
C LEU A 206 16.23 -1.27 -8.67
N LEU A 207 16.97 -2.38 -8.63
CA LEU A 207 18.43 -2.38 -8.53
C LEU A 207 19.14 -1.51 -9.59
N PRO A 208 18.73 -1.50 -10.88
CA PRO A 208 19.36 -0.65 -11.90
C PRO A 208 19.15 0.85 -11.68
N LEU A 209 18.11 1.23 -10.93
CA LEU A 209 17.72 2.62 -10.68
C LEU A 209 18.19 3.11 -9.29
N ALA A 210 18.55 2.19 -8.42
CA ALA A 210 18.98 2.47 -7.07
C ALA A 210 20.49 2.72 -6.99
N HIS A 211 20.91 3.46 -5.97
CA HIS A 211 22.32 3.71 -5.65
C HIS A 211 22.69 3.08 -4.29
N PRO A 212 22.67 1.74 -4.15
CA PRO A 212 22.77 1.08 -2.85
C PRO A 212 24.09 1.37 -2.12
N LEU A 213 25.19 1.60 -2.84
CA LEU A 213 26.49 1.89 -2.24
C LEU A 213 26.50 3.16 -1.37
N ARG A 214 25.60 4.11 -1.62
CA ARG A 214 25.50 5.35 -0.83
C ARG A 214 25.09 5.12 0.63
N ALA A 215 24.44 4.00 0.96
CA ALA A 215 24.07 3.67 2.34
C ALA A 215 25.23 3.17 3.19
N PHE A 216 26.28 2.59 2.59
CA PHE A 216 27.39 1.98 3.33
C PHE A 216 28.24 2.98 4.11
N GLY A 217 28.26 4.24 3.71
CA GLY A 217 28.95 5.31 4.44
C GLY A 217 28.17 5.92 5.61
N LYS A 218 26.97 5.44 5.93
CA LYS A 218 26.03 6.04 6.87
C LYS A 218 25.48 4.99 7.85
N PRO A 219 26.25 4.52 8.84
CA PRO A 219 25.83 3.45 9.74
C PRO A 219 24.57 3.78 10.56
N GLU A 220 24.33 5.05 10.85
CA GLU A 220 23.20 5.56 11.63
C GLU A 220 21.84 5.34 10.97
N ILE A 221 21.78 5.18 9.64
CA ILE A 221 20.52 4.96 8.92
C ILE A 221 20.09 3.49 8.85
N TRP A 222 20.99 2.54 9.15
CA TRP A 222 20.68 1.12 8.99
C TRP A 222 19.55 0.64 9.89
N GLY A 223 19.43 1.19 11.11
CA GLY A 223 18.29 0.92 11.99
C GLY A 223 16.96 1.34 11.37
N LEU A 224 16.92 2.51 10.71
CA LEU A 224 15.73 3.00 10.00
C LEU A 224 15.45 2.21 8.74
N LEU A 225 16.47 1.85 7.97
CA LEU A 225 16.32 1.01 6.78
C LEU A 225 15.78 -0.39 7.13
N LEU A 226 16.30 -1.01 8.20
CA LEU A 226 15.79 -2.27 8.72
C LEU A 226 14.34 -2.14 9.21
N TYR A 227 14.01 -1.06 9.94
CA TYR A 227 12.64 -0.78 10.36
C TYR A 227 11.70 -0.71 9.14
N VAL A 228 12.05 0.11 8.14
CA VAL A 228 11.22 0.31 6.94
C VAL A 228 11.08 -0.98 6.14
N GLY A 229 12.14 -1.80 6.05
CA GLY A 229 12.10 -3.11 5.41
C GLY A 229 11.26 -4.14 6.17
N LEU A 230 11.40 -4.20 7.51
CA LEU A 230 10.73 -5.21 8.33
C LEU A 230 9.26 -4.83 8.60
N VAL A 231 9.03 -3.68 9.26
CA VAL A 231 7.72 -3.35 9.85
C VAL A 231 6.72 -2.92 8.78
N PRO A 232 6.87 -1.77 8.10
CA PRO A 232 5.89 -1.34 7.11
C PRO A 232 6.05 -2.04 5.75
N THR A 233 7.01 -2.95 5.58
CA THR A 233 7.15 -3.69 4.33
C THR A 233 6.90 -5.19 4.53
N ALA A 234 7.78 -5.94 5.17
CA ALA A 234 7.62 -7.39 5.30
C ALA A 234 6.34 -7.78 6.07
N ILE A 235 6.13 -7.20 7.25
CA ILE A 235 4.97 -7.50 8.10
C ILE A 235 3.69 -6.99 7.44
N SER A 236 3.66 -5.71 7.04
CA SER A 236 2.44 -5.10 6.49
C SER A 236 1.94 -5.79 5.24
N TYR A 237 2.79 -6.04 4.24
CA TYR A 237 2.36 -6.73 3.03
C TYR A 237 1.94 -8.18 3.28
N THR A 238 2.56 -8.85 4.26
CA THR A 238 2.12 -10.19 4.67
C THR A 238 0.71 -10.14 5.26
N LEU A 239 0.44 -9.19 6.15
CA LEU A 239 -0.89 -8.95 6.72
C LEU A 239 -1.91 -8.58 5.64
N PHE A 240 -1.53 -7.70 4.71
CA PHE A 240 -2.38 -7.29 3.60
C PHE A 240 -2.77 -8.47 2.71
N PHE A 241 -1.81 -9.25 2.22
CA PHE A 241 -2.11 -10.43 1.39
C PHE A 241 -2.84 -11.52 2.16
N LEU A 242 -2.59 -11.68 3.46
CA LEU A 242 -3.36 -12.58 4.31
C LEU A 242 -4.81 -12.09 4.44
N GLY A 243 -5.01 -10.80 4.68
CA GLY A 243 -6.33 -10.17 4.78
C GLY A 243 -7.15 -10.30 3.50
N MET A 244 -6.50 -10.19 2.35
CA MET A 244 -7.12 -10.34 1.03
C MET A 244 -7.75 -11.71 0.76
N ARG A 245 -7.48 -12.72 1.59
CA ARG A 245 -8.20 -14.00 1.54
C ARG A 245 -9.66 -13.88 1.99
N TYR A 246 -9.98 -12.88 2.80
CA TYR A 246 -11.24 -12.75 3.52
C TYR A 246 -12.09 -11.57 3.05
N VAL A 247 -11.53 -10.63 2.30
CA VAL A 247 -12.22 -9.44 1.81
C VAL A 247 -12.03 -9.27 0.30
N ARG A 248 -12.89 -8.47 -0.31
CA ARG A 248 -12.81 -8.16 -1.75
C ARG A 248 -11.69 -7.15 -2.01
N ALA A 249 -11.18 -7.12 -3.25
CA ALA A 249 -10.12 -6.18 -3.63
C ALA A 249 -10.54 -4.72 -3.42
N THR A 250 -11.78 -4.39 -3.77
CA THR A 250 -12.34 -3.05 -3.56
C THR A 250 -12.41 -2.66 -2.09
N ASP A 251 -12.92 -3.54 -1.22
CA ASP A 251 -12.98 -3.27 0.22
C ASP A 251 -11.55 -3.14 0.81
N ALA A 252 -10.60 -3.98 0.34
CA ALA A 252 -9.20 -3.91 0.72
C ALA A 252 -8.58 -2.55 0.36
N SER A 253 -8.82 -2.04 -0.85
CA SER A 253 -8.27 -0.76 -1.30
C SER A 253 -8.85 0.45 -0.55
N VAL A 254 -10.10 0.39 -0.09
CA VAL A 254 -10.68 1.43 0.78
C VAL A 254 -10.06 1.35 2.19
N LEU A 255 -9.84 0.14 2.70
CA LEU A 255 -9.21 -0.04 4.02
C LEU A 255 -7.77 0.45 4.06
N THR A 256 -7.05 0.45 2.94
CA THR A 256 -5.68 1.02 2.90
C THR A 256 -5.65 2.52 3.11
N LEU A 257 -6.76 3.23 2.98
CA LEU A 257 -6.86 4.65 3.33
C LEU A 257 -6.80 4.95 4.85
N VAL A 258 -6.64 3.92 5.70
CA VAL A 258 -6.14 4.06 7.08
C VAL A 258 -4.70 4.61 7.11
N GLU A 259 -3.91 4.36 6.05
CA GLU A 259 -2.52 4.84 5.92
C GLU A 259 -2.40 6.36 6.10
N PRO A 260 -3.09 7.21 5.32
CA PRO A 260 -3.01 8.66 5.48
C PRO A 260 -3.53 9.13 6.85
N LEU A 261 -4.53 8.45 7.43
CA LEU A 261 -5.01 8.76 8.76
C LEU A 261 -3.92 8.53 9.83
N THR A 262 -3.22 7.39 9.74
CA THR A 262 -2.11 7.08 10.65
C THR A 262 -0.93 8.01 10.44
N ALA A 263 -0.56 8.30 9.19
CA ALA A 263 0.51 9.23 8.86
C ALA A 263 0.25 10.63 9.45
N THR A 264 -0.97 11.12 9.33
CA THR A 264 -1.38 12.42 9.88
C THR A 264 -1.38 12.43 11.41
N LEU A 265 -1.86 11.36 12.04
CA LEU A 265 -1.81 11.22 13.51
C LEU A 265 -0.37 11.24 14.01
N LEU A 266 0.54 10.53 13.34
CA LEU A 266 1.96 10.52 13.70
C LEU A 266 2.62 11.87 13.47
N ALA A 267 2.29 12.57 12.38
CA ALA A 267 2.78 13.93 12.12
C ALA A 267 2.37 14.90 13.24
N TRP A 268 1.11 14.80 13.70
CA TRP A 268 0.64 15.57 14.86
C TRP A 268 1.38 15.22 16.15
N LEU A 269 1.53 13.93 16.48
CA LEU A 269 2.14 13.49 17.73
C LEU A 269 3.65 13.73 17.79
N LEU A 270 4.38 13.51 16.68
CA LEU A 270 5.84 13.52 16.67
C LEU A 270 6.44 14.85 16.24
N PHE A 271 5.73 15.59 15.38
CA PHE A 271 6.20 16.86 14.82
C PHE A 271 5.39 18.07 15.29
N GLY A 272 4.33 17.87 16.09
CA GLY A 272 3.45 18.93 16.57
C GLY A 272 2.65 19.61 15.46
N GLU A 273 2.51 18.96 14.31
CA GLU A 273 1.72 19.47 13.20
C GLU A 273 0.24 19.53 13.58
N ARG A 274 -0.37 20.72 13.52
CA ARG A 274 -1.77 20.89 13.88
C ARG A 274 -2.64 20.56 12.67
N LEU A 275 -3.58 19.63 12.87
CA LEU A 275 -4.67 19.40 11.94
C LEU A 275 -5.56 20.66 11.90
N GLY A 276 -5.67 21.28 10.73
CA GLY A 276 -6.69 22.28 10.50
C GLY A 276 -8.09 21.68 10.54
N ALA A 277 -9.12 22.52 10.51
CA ALA A 277 -10.52 22.06 10.51
C ALA A 277 -10.82 21.06 9.38
N SER A 278 -10.27 21.29 8.17
CA SER A 278 -10.41 20.38 7.04
C SER A 278 -9.79 19.00 7.31
N GLY A 279 -8.61 18.96 7.95
CA GLY A 279 -7.94 17.70 8.30
C GLY A 279 -8.74 16.90 9.35
N LEU A 280 -9.34 17.56 10.32
CA LEU A 280 -10.21 16.90 11.31
C LEU A 280 -11.47 16.32 10.64
N VAL A 281 -12.12 17.07 9.77
CA VAL A 281 -13.26 16.57 8.96
C VAL A 281 -12.82 15.36 8.12
N GLY A 282 -11.65 15.43 7.48
CA GLY A 282 -11.09 14.34 6.69
C GLY A 282 -10.87 13.07 7.51
N ALA A 283 -10.31 13.20 8.72
CA ALA A 283 -10.11 12.08 9.64
C ALA A 283 -11.44 11.43 10.06
N VAL A 284 -12.47 12.22 10.36
CA VAL A 284 -13.80 11.72 10.71
C VAL A 284 -14.44 10.98 9.52
N LEU A 285 -14.36 11.52 8.31
CA LEU A 285 -14.91 10.88 7.10
C LEU A 285 -14.23 9.53 6.82
N LEU A 286 -12.89 9.46 6.94
CA LEU A 286 -12.16 8.19 6.81
C LEU A 286 -12.57 7.18 7.88
N PHE A 287 -12.68 7.61 9.12
CA PHE A 287 -13.13 6.74 10.20
C PHE A 287 -14.54 6.18 9.95
N VAL A 288 -15.48 7.01 9.52
CA VAL A 288 -16.85 6.58 9.16
C VAL A 288 -16.82 5.58 7.99
N ALA A 289 -15.98 5.81 6.97
CA ALA A 289 -15.81 4.89 5.84
C ALA A 289 -15.37 3.48 6.31
N ILE A 290 -14.39 3.42 7.21
CA ILE A 290 -13.89 2.16 7.79
C ILE A 290 -14.99 1.47 8.60
N VAL A 291 -15.70 2.21 9.46
CA VAL A 291 -16.81 1.67 10.28
C VAL A 291 -17.92 1.12 9.38
N LEU A 292 -18.24 1.78 8.27
CA LEU A 292 -19.20 1.27 7.30
C LEU A 292 -18.79 -0.09 6.73
N LEU A 293 -17.51 -0.31 6.45
CA LEU A 293 -17.03 -1.61 5.97
C LEU A 293 -16.98 -2.67 7.07
N TYR A 294 -16.73 -2.25 8.32
CA TYR A 294 -16.65 -3.17 9.46
C TYR A 294 -18.01 -3.75 9.89
N ARG A 295 -19.12 -3.03 9.65
CA ARG A 295 -20.46 -3.52 10.01
C ARG A 295 -20.78 -4.80 9.22
N PRO A 296 -21.20 -5.90 9.88
CA PRO A 296 -21.66 -7.09 9.20
C PRO A 296 -22.98 -6.76 8.48
N GLY A 297 -22.91 -6.61 7.19
CA GLY A 297 -24.05 -6.28 6.38
C GLY A 297 -24.10 -7.09 5.10
N SER A 298 -25.13 -7.90 4.98
CA SER A 298 -25.66 -8.60 3.80
C SER A 298 -24.68 -9.43 2.96
N ARG A 299 -24.97 -10.72 2.98
CA ARG A 299 -24.75 -11.76 1.97
C ARG A 299 -23.78 -11.37 0.85
N LEU A 300 -22.61 -11.97 0.88
CA LEU A 300 -21.90 -12.29 -0.33
C LEU A 300 -22.89 -13.15 -1.16
N SER A 301 -23.67 -12.51 -2.01
CA SER A 301 -24.42 -13.19 -3.06
C SER A 301 -23.39 -13.93 -3.90
N LYS A 302 -23.64 -15.24 -4.04
CA LYS A 302 -22.86 -16.17 -4.86
C LYS A 302 -22.68 -15.66 -6.28
#